data_de736e4372d9acbc817fbaf6b9d75681
#
_entry.id   de736e4372d9acbc817fbaf6b9d75681
#
_cell.length_a   1.000
_cell.length_b   1.000
_cell.length_c   1.000
_cell.angle_alpha   90.00
_cell.angle_beta   90.00
_cell.angle_gamma   90.00
#
_symmetry.space_group_name_H-M   'P 1'
#
loop_
_entity.id
_entity.type
_entity.pdbx_description
1 polymer ?
#
loop_
_entity_poly.entity_id
_entity_poly.type
_entity_poly.pdbx_seq_one_letter_code
_entity_poly.pdbx_strand_id
1 'polypeptide(L)'
;MVRSKAQSWLTKSYDAETRAQVQALLDNEDPTELIESFYKDLEFGTGGLRGIMGVGSNRMNIYTVGAATQGLSNYLKKEFADLDQIKVVIGHDCRKFAEISADIFSANGIKVYLFEDLRPTPEMSYTIRKLGCQSGIILTASHNPKEYNGYKAYWDDGAQMIAPHDKNTIAEVNKIRNASEIKFKGNKELIEIIGKEIDEQYINDLTKISLSPESIARHHDMKIVYTPIHGTGVTVIPPTLKAFGFTNIIHVPEQDVVSGDFPTVVSPNPEEPAALALAVEKAKETDAELVLASDPDADR
;
A
#
# COMPACT_ATOMS: atom_id res chain seq x y z
N MET A 1 -19.35 15.14 -22.34
CA MET A 1 -18.17 15.28 -21.44
C MET A 1 -17.51 13.93 -21.17
N VAL A 2 -18.19 12.93 -20.59
CA VAL A 2 -17.64 11.59 -20.29
C VAL A 2 -17.06 10.88 -21.52
N ARG A 3 -17.83 10.73 -22.60
CA ARG A 3 -17.35 10.10 -23.86
C ARG A 3 -16.12 10.79 -24.44
N SER A 4 -16.08 12.13 -24.44
CA SER A 4 -14.93 12.89 -24.94
C SER A 4 -13.68 12.64 -24.08
N LYS A 5 -13.83 12.52 -22.77
CA LYS A 5 -12.75 12.20 -21.85
C LYS A 5 -12.23 10.77 -22.07
N ALA A 6 -13.13 9.80 -22.22
CA ALA A 6 -12.75 8.43 -22.56
C ALA A 6 -12.02 8.36 -23.91
N GLN A 7 -12.52 9.05 -24.95
CA GLN A 7 -11.85 9.13 -26.26
C GLN A 7 -10.42 9.68 -26.19
N SER A 8 -10.12 10.59 -25.24
CA SER A 8 -8.75 11.11 -25.06
C SER A 8 -7.78 10.02 -24.59
N TRP A 9 -8.26 8.91 -24.05
CA TRP A 9 -7.45 7.77 -23.65
C TRP A 9 -7.16 6.78 -24.79
N LEU A 10 -7.69 6.99 -25.99
CA LEU A 10 -7.40 6.16 -27.16
C LEU A 10 -6.10 6.58 -27.91
N THR A 11 -5.37 7.55 -27.38
CA THR A 11 -4.11 8.02 -27.98
C THR A 11 -2.96 7.05 -27.70
N LYS A 12 -1.86 7.18 -28.46
CA LYS A 12 -0.64 6.37 -28.30
C LYS A 12 0.09 6.59 -26.96
N SER A 13 -0.32 7.58 -26.16
CA SER A 13 0.20 7.80 -24.80
C SER A 13 -0.26 6.73 -23.81
N TYR A 14 -1.28 5.94 -24.17
CA TYR A 14 -1.79 4.81 -23.41
C TYR A 14 -1.42 3.51 -24.13
N ASP A 15 -1.18 2.44 -23.35
CA ASP A 15 -0.86 1.13 -23.89
C ASP A 15 -2.04 0.51 -24.68
N ALA A 16 -1.75 -0.56 -25.43
CA ALA A 16 -2.73 -1.17 -26.32
C ALA A 16 -3.89 -1.82 -25.55
N GLU A 17 -3.61 -2.41 -24.38
CA GLU A 17 -4.62 -3.06 -23.56
C GLU A 17 -5.59 -2.03 -22.97
N THR A 18 -5.05 -0.95 -22.38
CA THR A 18 -5.85 0.17 -21.87
C THR A 18 -6.75 0.75 -22.97
N ARG A 19 -6.22 0.99 -24.17
CA ARG A 19 -7.03 1.50 -25.28
C ARG A 19 -8.14 0.54 -25.69
N ALA A 20 -7.85 -0.76 -25.71
CA ALA A 20 -8.87 -1.77 -26.04
C ALA A 20 -9.99 -1.80 -24.98
N GLN A 21 -9.64 -1.72 -23.69
CA GLN A 21 -10.63 -1.66 -22.61
C GLN A 21 -11.49 -0.40 -22.70
N VAL A 22 -10.87 0.77 -22.95
CA VAL A 22 -11.63 2.03 -23.14
C VAL A 22 -12.55 1.96 -24.35
N GLN A 23 -12.09 1.37 -25.47
CA GLN A 23 -12.92 1.21 -26.66
C GLN A 23 -14.12 0.31 -26.35
N ALA A 24 -13.91 -0.80 -25.62
CA ALA A 24 -14.99 -1.68 -25.21
C ALA A 24 -16.04 -0.98 -24.35
N LEU A 25 -15.62 -0.08 -23.44
CA LEU A 25 -16.57 0.75 -22.67
C LEU A 25 -17.33 1.74 -23.54
N LEU A 26 -16.70 2.31 -24.57
CA LEU A 26 -17.34 3.24 -25.51
C LEU A 26 -18.36 2.54 -26.41
N ASP A 27 -18.13 1.27 -26.74
CA ASP A 27 -18.97 0.46 -27.63
C ASP A 27 -20.11 -0.27 -26.88
N ASN A 28 -20.04 -0.28 -25.53
CA ASN A 28 -21.08 -0.92 -24.73
C ASN A 28 -22.40 -0.12 -24.79
N GLU A 29 -23.50 -0.83 -24.98
CA GLU A 29 -24.87 -0.24 -24.98
C GLU A 29 -25.22 0.31 -23.59
N ASP A 30 -24.79 -0.37 -22.50
CA ASP A 30 -24.95 0.14 -21.14
C ASP A 30 -23.78 1.10 -20.83
N PRO A 31 -24.03 2.41 -20.65
CA PRO A 31 -23.01 3.40 -20.40
C PRO A 31 -22.56 3.47 -18.93
N THR A 32 -23.13 2.67 -18.03
CA THR A 32 -22.94 2.80 -16.57
C THR A 32 -21.46 2.75 -16.20
N GLU A 33 -20.73 1.71 -16.62
CA GLU A 33 -19.31 1.60 -16.30
C GLU A 33 -18.46 2.67 -16.99
N LEU A 34 -18.81 3.09 -18.20
CA LEU A 34 -18.16 4.22 -18.88
C LEU A 34 -18.30 5.51 -18.07
N ILE A 35 -19.51 5.77 -17.56
CA ILE A 35 -19.79 6.95 -16.73
C ILE A 35 -18.97 6.87 -15.45
N GLU A 36 -19.05 5.77 -14.71
CA GLU A 36 -18.33 5.57 -13.44
C GLU A 36 -16.82 5.70 -13.59
N SER A 37 -16.27 5.23 -14.72
CA SER A 37 -14.83 5.28 -15.00
C SER A 37 -14.31 6.68 -15.36
N PHE A 38 -15.15 7.58 -15.90
CA PHE A 38 -14.72 8.83 -16.50
C PHE A 38 -15.48 10.11 -16.08
N TYR A 39 -16.50 10.03 -15.19
CA TYR A 39 -17.32 11.20 -14.83
C TYR A 39 -16.51 12.27 -14.05
N LYS A 40 -15.45 11.86 -13.37
CA LYS A 40 -14.48 12.73 -12.66
C LYS A 40 -13.06 12.18 -12.79
N ASP A 41 -12.10 12.88 -12.22
CA ASP A 41 -10.75 12.35 -11.98
C ASP A 41 -10.68 11.81 -10.56
N LEU A 42 -9.87 10.76 -10.36
CA LEU A 42 -9.59 10.23 -9.04
C LEU A 42 -8.82 11.29 -8.26
N GLU A 43 -9.41 11.73 -7.16
CA GLU A 43 -8.85 12.82 -6.37
C GLU A 43 -7.71 12.31 -5.47
N PHE A 44 -6.57 12.98 -5.53
CA PHE A 44 -5.54 12.85 -4.51
C PHE A 44 -6.04 13.66 -3.29
N GLY A 45 -6.57 12.95 -2.29
CA GLY A 45 -7.05 13.54 -1.04
C GLY A 45 -5.93 13.70 0.00
N THR A 46 -6.29 14.09 1.22
CA THR A 46 -5.34 14.13 2.34
C THR A 46 -4.70 12.76 2.52
N GLY A 47 -3.39 12.70 2.30
CA GLY A 47 -2.59 11.49 2.46
C GLY A 47 -2.68 10.46 1.35
N GLY A 48 -3.35 10.72 0.19
CA GLY A 48 -3.26 9.80 -0.95
C GLY A 48 -4.51 9.63 -1.81
N LEU A 49 -4.56 8.49 -2.54
CA LEU A 49 -5.65 8.07 -3.42
C LEU A 49 -6.30 6.79 -2.88
N ARG A 50 -7.59 6.60 -3.19
CA ARG A 50 -8.28 5.31 -3.02
C ARG A 50 -9.39 5.18 -4.05
N GLY A 51 -9.54 4.01 -4.65
CA GLY A 51 -10.61 3.76 -5.63
C GLY A 51 -10.64 2.32 -6.10
N ILE A 52 -11.67 2.02 -6.87
CA ILE A 52 -11.81 0.73 -7.57
C ILE A 52 -10.74 0.63 -8.66
N MET A 53 -10.10 -0.53 -8.78
CA MET A 53 -9.15 -0.82 -9.85
C MET A 53 -9.88 -0.94 -11.20
N GLY A 54 -9.29 -0.40 -12.26
CA GLY A 54 -9.85 -0.48 -13.60
C GLY A 54 -9.37 0.63 -14.52
N VAL A 55 -9.87 0.62 -15.75
CA VAL A 55 -9.55 1.65 -16.74
C VAL A 55 -10.38 2.90 -16.52
N GLY A 56 -9.76 4.06 -16.67
CA GLY A 56 -10.44 5.35 -16.57
C GLY A 56 -9.82 6.30 -15.56
N SER A 57 -10.18 7.57 -15.68
CA SER A 57 -9.61 8.63 -14.84
C SER A 57 -10.12 8.61 -13.38
N ASN A 58 -11.26 7.95 -13.14
CA ASN A 58 -11.84 7.74 -11.80
C ASN A 58 -11.60 6.31 -11.28
N ARG A 59 -10.56 5.65 -11.75
CA ARG A 59 -10.17 4.30 -11.35
C ARG A 59 -8.69 4.27 -10.94
N MET A 60 -8.33 3.31 -10.06
CA MET A 60 -6.94 3.01 -9.74
C MET A 60 -6.32 2.19 -10.88
N ASN A 61 -5.33 2.74 -11.54
CA ASN A 61 -4.57 2.10 -12.62
C ASN A 61 -3.17 2.70 -12.72
N ILE A 62 -2.35 2.19 -13.63
CA ILE A 62 -0.97 2.64 -13.82
C ILE A 62 -0.85 4.13 -14.16
N TYR A 63 -1.86 4.74 -14.77
CA TYR A 63 -1.85 6.15 -15.15
C TYR A 63 -2.26 7.07 -14.02
N THR A 64 -3.27 6.73 -13.23
CA THR A 64 -3.71 7.51 -12.07
C THR A 64 -2.69 7.42 -10.94
N VAL A 65 -2.16 6.22 -10.66
CA VAL A 65 -1.03 6.01 -9.74
C VAL A 65 0.23 6.70 -10.28
N GLY A 66 0.45 6.60 -11.59
CA GLY A 66 1.58 7.26 -12.26
C GLY A 66 1.53 8.78 -12.15
N ALA A 67 0.37 9.39 -12.36
CA ALA A 67 0.19 10.84 -12.18
C ALA A 67 0.43 11.27 -10.73
N ALA A 68 -0.07 10.50 -9.76
CA ALA A 68 0.18 10.74 -8.34
C ALA A 68 1.68 10.70 -8.01
N THR A 69 2.37 9.64 -8.47
CA THR A 69 3.81 9.44 -8.23
C THR A 69 4.66 10.51 -8.94
N GLN A 70 4.30 10.88 -10.17
CA GLN A 70 4.97 11.97 -10.90
C GLN A 70 4.78 13.32 -10.21
N GLY A 71 3.55 13.62 -9.75
CA GLY A 71 3.25 14.86 -9.02
C GLY A 71 3.99 14.92 -7.68
N LEU A 72 4.03 13.84 -6.91
CA LEU A 72 4.82 13.75 -5.69
C LEU A 72 6.32 13.91 -5.99
N SER A 73 6.84 13.27 -7.03
CA SER A 73 8.23 13.45 -7.46
C SER A 73 8.55 14.91 -7.79
N ASN A 74 7.65 15.59 -8.48
CA ASN A 74 7.82 17.01 -8.84
C ASN A 74 7.84 17.90 -7.58
N TYR A 75 6.98 17.61 -6.61
CA TYR A 75 6.94 18.35 -5.35
C TYR A 75 8.19 18.10 -4.51
N LEU A 76 8.59 16.84 -4.30
CA LEU A 76 9.80 16.49 -3.55
C LEU A 76 11.05 17.19 -4.12
N LYS A 77 11.21 17.24 -5.44
CA LYS A 77 12.33 17.94 -6.09
C LYS A 77 12.35 19.44 -5.88
N LYS A 78 11.21 20.06 -5.58
CA LYS A 78 11.12 21.48 -5.24
C LYS A 78 11.40 21.73 -3.77
N GLU A 79 10.80 20.91 -2.91
CA GLU A 79 10.89 21.05 -1.46
C GLU A 79 12.29 20.75 -0.94
N PHE A 80 12.93 19.74 -1.52
CA PHE A 80 14.26 19.27 -1.13
C PHE A 80 15.32 19.55 -2.21
N ALA A 81 15.24 20.73 -2.85
CA ALA A 81 16.13 21.12 -3.94
C ALA A 81 17.62 21.21 -3.53
N ASP A 82 17.88 21.43 -2.24
CA ASP A 82 19.23 21.57 -1.68
C ASP A 82 19.89 20.21 -1.34
N LEU A 83 19.16 19.09 -1.44
CA LEU A 83 19.72 17.77 -1.21
C LEU A 83 20.38 17.18 -2.46
N ASP A 84 21.57 16.63 -2.30
CA ASP A 84 22.25 15.91 -3.38
C ASP A 84 21.44 14.71 -3.88
N GLN A 85 20.76 14.01 -2.97
CA GLN A 85 19.96 12.84 -3.28
C GLN A 85 18.69 12.77 -2.42
N ILE A 86 17.53 12.90 -3.06
CA ILE A 86 16.22 12.63 -2.46
C ILE A 86 16.00 11.13 -2.42
N LYS A 87 15.45 10.62 -1.32
CA LYS A 87 15.18 9.20 -1.07
C LYS A 87 13.72 8.99 -0.71
N VAL A 88 13.14 7.88 -1.19
CA VAL A 88 11.79 7.45 -0.83
C VAL A 88 11.76 5.96 -0.50
N VAL A 89 10.81 5.56 0.35
CA VAL A 89 10.49 4.15 0.61
C VAL A 89 9.20 3.79 -0.09
N ILE A 90 9.13 2.59 -0.66
CA ILE A 90 7.90 2.03 -1.23
C ILE A 90 7.59 0.71 -0.55
N GLY A 91 6.42 0.64 0.08
CA GLY A 91 5.81 -0.59 0.58
C GLY A 91 4.51 -0.91 -0.16
N HIS A 92 4.04 -2.14 0.00
CA HIS A 92 2.74 -2.57 -0.53
C HIS A 92 2.16 -3.72 0.29
N ASP A 93 0.86 -3.87 0.24
CA ASP A 93 0.18 -5.09 0.67
C ASP A 93 0.12 -6.12 -0.49
N CYS A 94 -0.83 -7.02 -0.47
CA CYS A 94 -1.03 -8.02 -1.53
C CYS A 94 -1.53 -7.45 -2.87
N ARG A 95 -1.66 -6.12 -3.01
CA ARG A 95 -2.16 -5.42 -4.20
C ARG A 95 -1.02 -4.94 -5.12
N LYS A 96 -1.38 -4.32 -6.25
CA LYS A 96 -0.50 -3.97 -7.38
C LYS A 96 0.07 -2.54 -7.31
N PHE A 97 0.99 -2.21 -8.22
CA PHE A 97 1.52 -0.89 -8.61
C PHE A 97 2.79 -0.40 -7.87
N ALA A 98 3.41 -1.21 -7.01
CA ALA A 98 4.65 -0.80 -6.33
C ALA A 98 5.80 -0.57 -7.33
N GLU A 99 6.02 -1.50 -8.25
CA GLU A 99 7.12 -1.46 -9.23
C GLU A 99 7.00 -0.26 -10.19
N ILE A 100 5.78 0.05 -10.66
CA ILE A 100 5.57 1.20 -11.54
C ILE A 100 5.85 2.52 -10.81
N SER A 101 5.51 2.59 -9.52
CA SER A 101 5.83 3.76 -8.69
C SER A 101 7.34 3.89 -8.49
N ALA A 102 8.07 2.78 -8.28
CA ALA A 102 9.52 2.76 -8.16
C ALA A 102 10.18 3.23 -9.47
N ASP A 103 9.69 2.77 -10.62
CA ASP A 103 10.17 3.21 -11.91
C ASP A 103 9.99 4.73 -12.11
N ILE A 104 8.84 5.28 -11.75
CA ILE A 104 8.57 6.72 -11.91
C ILE A 104 9.44 7.58 -10.97
N PHE A 105 9.58 7.22 -9.69
CA PHE A 105 10.47 7.95 -8.78
C PHE A 105 11.91 7.93 -9.28
N SER A 106 12.42 6.75 -9.64
CA SER A 106 13.80 6.60 -10.12
C SER A 106 14.04 7.32 -11.46
N ALA A 107 13.06 7.35 -12.37
CA ALA A 107 13.10 8.14 -13.61
C ALA A 107 13.16 9.66 -13.36
N ASN A 108 12.75 10.11 -12.18
CA ASN A 108 12.85 11.50 -11.75
C ASN A 108 14.14 11.80 -10.95
N GLY A 109 15.08 10.83 -10.87
CA GLY A 109 16.36 10.97 -10.17
C GLY A 109 16.25 10.79 -8.65
N ILE A 110 15.17 10.19 -8.16
CA ILE A 110 14.94 9.94 -6.74
C ILE A 110 15.41 8.52 -6.42
N LYS A 111 16.21 8.35 -5.37
CA LYS A 111 16.61 7.05 -4.85
C LYS A 111 15.40 6.37 -4.22
N VAL A 112 15.16 5.12 -4.58
CA VAL A 112 14.03 4.31 -4.12
C VAL A 112 14.54 3.14 -3.30
N TYR A 113 14.01 3.00 -2.10
CA TYR A 113 14.07 1.77 -1.31
C TYR A 113 12.73 1.04 -1.49
N LEU A 114 12.74 -0.06 -2.23
CA LEU A 114 11.56 -0.86 -2.52
C LEU A 114 11.61 -2.14 -1.68
N PHE A 115 10.60 -2.38 -0.86
CA PHE A 115 10.50 -3.67 -0.18
C PHE A 115 10.37 -4.81 -1.19
N GLU A 116 11.12 -5.90 -0.95
CA GLU A 116 11.17 -7.10 -1.81
C GLU A 116 9.82 -7.81 -1.92
N ASP A 117 8.99 -7.67 -0.90
CA ASP A 117 7.67 -8.25 -0.78
C ASP A 117 6.81 -7.36 0.13
N LEU A 118 5.56 -7.75 0.36
CA LEU A 118 4.63 -7.01 1.20
C LEU A 118 5.19 -6.75 2.61
N ARG A 119 4.96 -5.54 3.12
CA ARG A 119 5.30 -5.15 4.51
C ARG A 119 4.22 -4.28 5.13
N PRO A 120 4.07 -4.35 6.47
CA PRO A 120 3.10 -3.54 7.21
C PRO A 120 3.29 -2.03 7.05
N THR A 121 2.18 -1.29 7.07
CA THR A 121 2.19 0.18 7.09
C THR A 121 3.07 0.75 8.22
N PRO A 122 3.03 0.25 9.47
CA PRO A 122 3.90 0.75 10.54
C PRO A 122 5.39 0.56 10.27
N GLU A 123 5.78 -0.54 9.63
CA GLU A 123 7.18 -0.81 9.27
C GLU A 123 7.66 0.13 8.17
N MET A 124 6.82 0.43 7.17
CA MET A 124 7.14 1.42 6.15
C MET A 124 7.35 2.81 6.78
N SER A 125 6.50 3.24 7.71
CA SER A 125 6.65 4.47 8.48
C SER A 125 7.98 4.50 9.27
N TYR A 126 8.34 3.41 9.93
CA TYR A 126 9.63 3.25 10.61
C TYR A 126 10.80 3.38 9.63
N THR A 127 10.71 2.75 8.48
CA THR A 127 11.78 2.70 7.47
C THR A 127 12.08 4.08 6.88
N ILE A 128 11.07 4.93 6.67
CA ILE A 128 11.26 6.33 6.24
C ILE A 128 12.24 7.03 7.18
N ARG A 129 12.00 6.98 8.48
CA ARG A 129 12.85 7.62 9.50
C ARG A 129 14.20 6.93 9.62
N LYS A 130 14.20 5.61 9.58
CA LYS A 130 15.43 4.80 9.75
C LYS A 130 16.46 5.05 8.65
N LEU A 131 16.00 5.19 7.38
CA LEU A 131 16.86 5.43 6.23
C LEU A 131 17.03 6.93 5.90
N GLY A 132 16.38 7.81 6.66
CA GLY A 132 16.40 9.26 6.42
C GLY A 132 15.84 9.62 5.05
N CYS A 133 14.66 9.04 4.72
CA CYS A 133 13.97 9.32 3.49
C CYS A 133 13.09 10.57 3.62
N GLN A 134 12.91 11.30 2.53
CA GLN A 134 12.10 12.52 2.50
C GLN A 134 10.60 12.22 2.35
N SER A 135 10.27 11.01 1.90
CA SER A 135 8.88 10.58 1.75
C SER A 135 8.82 9.06 1.68
N GLY A 136 7.62 8.52 1.73
CA GLY A 136 7.33 7.13 1.43
C GLY A 136 5.92 6.97 0.93
N ILE A 137 5.67 5.85 0.26
CA ILE A 137 4.33 5.47 -0.17
C ILE A 137 4.05 4.02 0.19
N ILE A 138 2.78 3.71 0.44
CA ILE A 138 2.33 2.33 0.52
C ILE A 138 1.12 2.12 -0.39
N LEU A 139 1.21 1.08 -1.23
CA LEU A 139 0.14 0.67 -2.14
C LEU A 139 -0.77 -0.31 -1.39
N THR A 140 -1.88 0.21 -0.89
CA THR A 140 -2.85 -0.53 -0.08
C THR A 140 -4.21 0.15 -0.10
N ALA A 141 -5.26 -0.64 -0.04
CA ALA A 141 -6.59 -0.12 0.28
C ALA A 141 -7.04 -0.55 1.69
N SER A 142 -6.09 -0.90 2.58
CA SER A 142 -6.39 -1.37 3.94
C SER A 142 -7.43 -2.52 3.88
N HIS A 143 -8.46 -2.47 4.66
CA HIS A 143 -9.53 -3.46 4.76
C HIS A 143 -10.62 -3.37 3.67
N ASN A 144 -10.46 -2.54 2.64
CA ASN A 144 -11.43 -2.48 1.53
C ASN A 144 -11.42 -3.80 0.74
N PRO A 145 -12.58 -4.16 0.11
CA PRO A 145 -12.68 -5.32 -0.75
C PRO A 145 -11.66 -5.36 -1.88
N LYS A 146 -11.49 -6.53 -2.49
CA LYS A 146 -10.46 -6.84 -3.49
C LYS A 146 -10.45 -5.94 -4.73
N GLU A 147 -11.61 -5.37 -5.06
CA GLU A 147 -11.76 -4.47 -6.20
C GLU A 147 -11.04 -3.13 -5.99
N TYR A 148 -10.71 -2.79 -4.74
CA TYR A 148 -10.07 -1.53 -4.39
C TYR A 148 -8.55 -1.63 -4.34
N ASN A 149 -7.90 -0.51 -4.67
CA ASN A 149 -6.53 -0.24 -4.30
C ASN A 149 -6.41 1.20 -3.78
N GLY A 150 -5.28 1.51 -3.18
CA GLY A 150 -4.98 2.84 -2.66
C GLY A 150 -3.48 3.15 -2.76
N TYR A 151 -3.19 4.40 -2.54
CA TYR A 151 -1.86 4.98 -2.54
C TYR A 151 -1.80 5.92 -1.34
N LYS A 152 -1.26 5.47 -0.21
CA LYS A 152 -1.05 6.31 0.97
C LYS A 152 0.34 6.96 0.85
N ALA A 153 0.42 8.28 1.00
CA ALA A 153 1.67 9.04 0.97
C ALA A 153 2.07 9.51 2.38
N TYR A 154 3.35 9.43 2.67
CA TYR A 154 3.96 9.74 3.97
C TYR A 154 5.07 10.77 3.80
N TRP A 155 5.34 11.54 4.85
CA TRP A 155 6.37 12.55 4.87
C TRP A 155 7.64 12.06 5.59
N ASP A 156 8.64 12.93 5.74
CA ASP A 156 9.97 12.60 6.28
C ASP A 156 9.96 12.21 7.77
N ASP A 157 8.92 12.61 8.49
CA ASP A 157 8.68 12.21 9.89
C ASP A 157 8.08 10.80 10.02
N GLY A 158 7.75 10.15 8.91
CA GLY A 158 7.10 8.85 8.86
C GLY A 158 5.59 8.89 9.12
N ALA A 159 5.00 10.06 9.27
CA ALA A 159 3.55 10.22 9.38
C ALA A 159 2.88 10.34 8.00
N GLN A 160 1.60 10.00 7.93
CA GLN A 160 0.82 10.21 6.72
C GLN A 160 0.81 11.71 6.37
N MET A 161 1.01 12.01 5.09
CA MET A 161 1.16 13.38 4.59
C MET A 161 -0.07 14.24 4.91
N ILE A 162 0.16 15.41 5.51
CA ILE A 162 -0.85 16.39 5.87
C ILE A 162 -0.47 17.77 5.29
N ALA A 163 -1.33 18.77 5.51
CA ALA A 163 -1.06 20.15 5.09
C ALA A 163 0.25 20.71 5.72
N PRO A 164 1.08 21.42 4.93
CA PRO A 164 0.82 21.93 3.58
C PRO A 164 1.21 20.93 2.46
N HIS A 165 1.89 19.83 2.79
CA HIS A 165 2.54 18.93 1.83
C HIS A 165 1.53 18.17 0.95
N ASP A 166 0.38 17.77 1.51
CA ASP A 166 -0.72 17.16 0.77
C ASP A 166 -1.25 18.10 -0.33
N LYS A 167 -1.54 19.37 0.03
CA LYS A 167 -2.05 20.38 -0.91
C LYS A 167 -1.05 20.71 -2.00
N ASN A 168 0.23 20.81 -1.64
CA ASN A 168 1.30 21.09 -2.59
C ASN A 168 1.50 19.91 -3.55
N THR A 169 1.43 18.68 -3.07
CA THR A 169 1.45 17.46 -3.89
C THR A 169 0.26 17.43 -4.86
N ILE A 170 -0.96 17.68 -4.35
CA ILE A 170 -2.17 17.78 -5.18
C ILE A 170 -2.00 18.82 -6.30
N ALA A 171 -1.41 19.97 -5.98
CA ALA A 171 -1.17 21.01 -6.97
C ALA A 171 -0.22 20.55 -8.08
N GLU A 172 0.80 19.73 -7.80
CA GLU A 172 1.68 19.16 -8.80
C GLU A 172 1.01 18.02 -9.59
N VAL A 173 0.23 17.16 -8.94
CA VAL A 173 -0.56 16.11 -9.61
C VAL A 173 -1.52 16.74 -10.61
N ASN A 174 -2.22 17.79 -10.23
CA ASN A 174 -3.18 18.50 -11.08
C ASN A 174 -2.56 19.22 -12.29
N LYS A 175 -1.23 19.36 -12.36
CA LYS A 175 -0.55 19.89 -13.54
C LYS A 175 -0.36 18.84 -14.64
N ILE A 176 -0.42 17.56 -14.30
CA ILE A 176 -0.25 16.47 -15.24
C ILE A 176 -1.55 16.30 -16.02
N ARG A 177 -1.50 16.55 -17.33
CA ARG A 177 -2.68 16.58 -18.21
C ARG A 177 -2.90 15.31 -19.00
N ASN A 178 -1.83 14.56 -19.23
CA ASN A 178 -1.90 13.32 -20.00
C ASN A 178 -0.76 12.36 -19.63
N ALA A 179 -0.89 11.10 -20.03
CA ALA A 179 0.05 10.04 -19.70
C ALA A 179 1.48 10.25 -20.23
N SER A 180 1.66 11.07 -21.28
CA SER A 180 2.99 11.34 -21.84
C SER A 180 3.88 12.23 -20.95
N GLU A 181 3.30 12.87 -19.94
CA GLU A 181 4.01 13.69 -18.95
C GLU A 181 4.54 12.85 -17.77
N ILE A 182 4.19 11.57 -17.73
CA ILE A 182 4.63 10.63 -16.71
C ILE A 182 5.87 9.88 -17.21
N LYS A 183 6.92 9.84 -16.41
CA LYS A 183 8.18 9.17 -16.74
C LYS A 183 8.15 7.71 -16.32
N PHE A 184 7.59 6.85 -17.15
CA PHE A 184 7.44 5.41 -16.83
C PHE A 184 8.76 4.60 -16.94
N LYS A 185 9.79 5.12 -17.58
CA LYS A 185 11.06 4.39 -17.79
C LYS A 185 12.01 4.63 -16.63
N GLY A 186 12.01 3.70 -15.66
CA GLY A 186 12.82 3.77 -14.46
C GLY A 186 14.34 3.71 -14.70
N ASN A 187 15.09 4.22 -13.73
CA ASN A 187 16.53 4.02 -13.59
C ASN A 187 16.80 2.97 -12.50
N LYS A 188 17.15 1.76 -12.91
CA LYS A 188 17.35 0.63 -11.99
C LYS A 188 18.52 0.83 -11.01
N GLU A 189 19.50 1.68 -11.34
CA GLU A 189 20.62 2.01 -10.43
C GLU A 189 20.16 2.79 -9.19
N LEU A 190 19.02 3.47 -9.29
CA LEU A 190 18.41 4.21 -8.19
C LEU A 190 17.38 3.40 -7.40
N ILE A 191 17.13 2.14 -7.76
CA ILE A 191 16.20 1.27 -7.04
C ILE A 191 17.01 0.24 -6.24
N GLU A 192 16.86 0.27 -4.93
CA GLU A 192 17.46 -0.69 -4.01
C GLU A 192 16.36 -1.51 -3.37
N ILE A 193 16.49 -2.83 -3.45
CA ILE A 193 15.58 -3.76 -2.82
C ILE A 193 15.98 -3.91 -1.35
N ILE A 194 15.02 -3.75 -0.46
CA ILE A 194 15.17 -3.90 0.99
C ILE A 194 14.19 -4.97 1.51
N GLY A 195 14.43 -5.51 2.67
CA GLY A 195 13.58 -6.56 3.25
C GLY A 195 14.07 -6.97 4.63
N LYS A 196 14.47 -8.22 4.77
CA LYS A 196 14.78 -8.90 6.04
C LYS A 196 15.65 -8.09 7.01
N GLU A 197 16.64 -7.35 6.53
CA GLU A 197 17.50 -6.53 7.41
C GLU A 197 16.70 -5.41 8.09
N ILE A 198 15.70 -4.85 7.40
CA ILE A 198 14.80 -3.85 7.97
C ILE A 198 13.85 -4.51 8.95
N ASP A 199 13.28 -5.70 8.60
CA ASP A 199 12.41 -6.47 9.49
C ASP A 199 13.10 -6.74 10.85
N GLU A 200 14.35 -7.21 10.81
CA GLU A 200 15.13 -7.52 12.01
C GLU A 200 15.39 -6.26 12.87
N GLN A 201 15.71 -5.13 12.24
CA GLN A 201 15.91 -3.87 12.94
C GLN A 201 14.59 -3.35 13.55
N TYR A 202 13.49 -3.42 12.79
CA TYR A 202 12.17 -3.01 13.24
C TYR A 202 11.72 -3.82 14.47
N ILE A 203 11.78 -5.15 14.39
CA ILE A 203 11.43 -6.05 15.49
C ILE A 203 12.29 -5.78 16.73
N ASN A 204 13.61 -5.64 16.54
CA ASN A 204 14.52 -5.34 17.64
C ASN A 204 14.21 -3.99 18.31
N ASP A 205 13.86 -2.97 17.53
CA ASP A 205 13.50 -1.67 18.08
C ASP A 205 12.12 -1.71 18.77
N LEU A 206 11.16 -2.52 18.30
CA LEU A 206 9.89 -2.74 18.95
C LEU A 206 10.05 -3.38 20.33
N THR A 207 10.97 -4.34 20.52
CA THR A 207 11.19 -4.98 21.84
C THR A 207 11.62 -3.99 22.91
N LYS A 208 12.31 -2.91 22.53
CA LYS A 208 12.80 -1.88 23.46
C LYS A 208 11.68 -1.00 24.04
N ILE A 209 10.53 -0.97 23.41
CA ILE A 209 9.36 -0.19 23.88
C ILE A 209 8.38 -1.03 24.69
N SER A 210 8.70 -2.29 24.99
CA SER A 210 7.86 -3.15 25.83
C SER A 210 7.71 -2.57 27.24
N LEU A 211 6.48 -2.33 27.66
CA LEU A 211 6.16 -1.74 28.96
C LEU A 211 6.08 -2.79 30.09
N SER A 212 5.90 -4.06 29.75
CA SER A 212 5.61 -5.11 30.74
C SER A 212 6.31 -6.44 30.43
N PRO A 213 7.65 -6.46 30.26
CA PRO A 213 8.37 -7.68 29.90
C PRO A 213 8.22 -8.78 30.93
N GLU A 214 8.14 -8.43 32.24
CA GLU A 214 7.93 -9.40 33.31
C GLU A 214 6.56 -10.07 33.25
N SER A 215 5.52 -9.36 32.83
CA SER A 215 4.19 -9.93 32.63
C SER A 215 4.17 -10.90 31.45
N ILE A 216 4.85 -10.55 30.37
CA ILE A 216 5.02 -11.43 29.22
C ILE A 216 5.77 -12.69 29.64
N ALA A 217 6.84 -12.58 30.41
CA ALA A 217 7.61 -13.73 30.90
C ALA A 217 6.79 -14.69 31.76
N ARG A 218 5.81 -14.18 32.54
CA ARG A 218 4.90 -15.02 33.33
C ARG A 218 3.82 -15.73 32.50
N HIS A 219 3.51 -15.20 31.32
CA HIS A 219 2.47 -15.69 30.41
C HIS A 219 3.04 -16.07 29.03
N HIS A 220 4.33 -16.44 28.98
CA HIS A 220 5.05 -16.72 27.73
C HIS A 220 4.45 -17.88 26.93
N ASP A 221 3.76 -18.79 27.58
CA ASP A 221 3.10 -19.99 27.03
C ASP A 221 1.62 -19.79 26.70
N MET A 222 1.09 -18.55 26.88
CA MET A 222 -0.27 -18.20 26.49
C MET A 222 -0.52 -18.62 25.04
N LYS A 223 -1.63 -19.33 24.81
CA LYS A 223 -2.05 -19.75 23.49
C LYS A 223 -2.71 -18.57 22.77
N ILE A 224 -2.03 -18.06 21.75
CA ILE A 224 -2.46 -16.92 20.95
C ILE A 224 -2.73 -17.40 19.53
N VAL A 225 -4.00 -17.34 19.09
CA VAL A 225 -4.33 -17.50 17.68
C VAL A 225 -4.11 -16.16 16.99
N TYR A 226 -3.36 -16.16 15.89
CA TYR A 226 -3.14 -14.98 15.06
C TYR A 226 -3.54 -15.24 13.60
N THR A 227 -4.24 -14.27 13.00
CA THR A 227 -4.52 -14.23 11.56
C THR A 227 -4.18 -12.90 10.94
N PRO A 228 -3.43 -12.88 9.82
CA PRO A 228 -3.16 -11.68 9.03
C PRO A 228 -4.28 -11.34 8.04
N ILE A 229 -5.33 -12.15 7.96
CA ILE A 229 -6.42 -12.05 6.96
C ILE A 229 -5.84 -11.81 5.54
N HIS A 230 -4.96 -12.70 5.09
CA HIS A 230 -4.26 -12.66 3.80
C HIS A 230 -3.30 -11.49 3.58
N GLY A 231 -2.97 -10.72 4.65
CA GLY A 231 -2.22 -9.47 4.57
C GLY A 231 -0.77 -9.55 5.03
N THR A 232 -0.17 -8.36 5.16
CA THR A 232 1.24 -8.13 5.47
C THR A 232 1.66 -8.60 6.86
N GLY A 233 0.73 -8.67 7.80
CA GLY A 233 1.02 -9.06 9.17
C GLY A 233 1.67 -10.44 9.31
N VAL A 234 1.50 -11.34 8.33
CA VAL A 234 2.10 -12.67 8.33
C VAL A 234 3.63 -12.62 8.42
N THR A 235 4.26 -11.59 7.84
CA THR A 235 5.72 -11.46 7.78
C THR A 235 6.34 -10.98 9.09
N VAL A 236 5.66 -10.10 9.82
CA VAL A 236 6.27 -9.33 10.93
C VAL A 236 5.63 -9.63 12.29
N ILE A 237 4.31 -9.86 12.37
CA ILE A 237 3.63 -10.00 13.66
C ILE A 237 4.02 -11.28 14.40
N PRO A 238 4.01 -12.49 13.81
CA PRO A 238 4.42 -13.69 14.52
C PRO A 238 5.89 -13.63 15.02
N PRO A 239 6.88 -13.20 14.21
CA PRO A 239 8.24 -13.04 14.73
C PRO A 239 8.36 -11.95 15.79
N THR A 240 7.56 -10.87 15.74
CA THR A 240 7.53 -9.84 16.78
C THR A 240 6.99 -10.40 18.10
N LEU A 241 5.89 -11.15 18.07
CA LEU A 241 5.34 -11.81 19.26
C LEU A 241 6.35 -12.76 19.90
N LYS A 242 7.10 -13.52 19.06
CA LYS A 242 8.20 -14.38 19.54
C LYS A 242 9.34 -13.56 20.15
N ALA A 243 9.71 -12.44 19.55
CA ALA A 243 10.75 -11.56 20.07
C ALA A 243 10.36 -10.92 21.41
N PHE A 244 9.08 -10.66 21.64
CA PHE A 244 8.55 -10.25 22.95
C PHE A 244 8.59 -11.39 23.99
N GLY A 245 8.70 -12.65 23.58
CA GLY A 245 8.80 -13.80 24.47
C GLY A 245 7.63 -14.77 24.45
N PHE A 246 6.59 -14.55 23.64
CA PHE A 246 5.50 -15.51 23.48
C PHE A 246 5.95 -16.72 22.67
N THR A 247 5.68 -17.93 23.16
CA THR A 247 6.19 -19.18 22.56
C THR A 247 5.10 -19.99 21.87
N ASN A 248 3.82 -19.66 22.10
CA ASN A 248 2.69 -20.47 21.65
C ASN A 248 1.76 -19.70 20.72
N ILE A 249 2.29 -19.38 19.52
CA ILE A 249 1.55 -18.67 18.47
C ILE A 249 0.92 -19.72 17.54
N ILE A 250 -0.39 -19.70 17.43
CA ILE A 250 -1.20 -20.63 16.62
C ILE A 250 -1.68 -19.88 15.38
N HIS A 251 -1.34 -20.40 14.23
CA HIS A 251 -1.66 -19.81 12.93
C HIS A 251 -3.04 -20.26 12.43
N VAL A 252 -3.62 -19.48 11.51
CA VAL A 252 -4.78 -19.82 10.69
C VAL A 252 -4.28 -20.04 9.25
N PRO A 253 -3.89 -21.27 8.86
CA PRO A 253 -3.17 -21.52 7.62
C PRO A 253 -3.89 -21.03 6.36
N GLU A 254 -5.22 -21.08 6.36
CA GLU A 254 -6.04 -20.60 5.23
C GLU A 254 -5.92 -19.10 5.02
N GLN A 255 -5.70 -18.34 6.10
CA GLN A 255 -5.56 -16.86 6.06
C GLN A 255 -4.10 -16.39 6.09
N ASP A 256 -3.15 -17.27 6.38
CA ASP A 256 -1.70 -16.98 6.22
C ASP A 256 -1.28 -16.91 4.74
N VAL A 257 -2.08 -17.48 3.84
CA VAL A 257 -1.86 -17.37 2.40
C VAL A 257 -2.08 -15.94 1.94
N VAL A 258 -1.01 -15.26 1.55
CA VAL A 258 -1.07 -13.90 1.00
C VAL A 258 -1.84 -13.89 -0.32
N SER A 259 -2.91 -13.13 -0.39
CA SER A 259 -3.74 -13.04 -1.61
C SER A 259 -4.56 -11.76 -1.65
N GLY A 260 -4.42 -11.02 -2.75
CA GLY A 260 -5.27 -9.85 -3.04
C GLY A 260 -6.72 -10.20 -3.40
N ASP A 261 -7.04 -11.50 -3.58
CA ASP A 261 -8.40 -11.98 -3.82
C ASP A 261 -9.18 -12.28 -2.54
N PHE A 262 -8.50 -12.29 -1.38
CA PHE A 262 -9.10 -12.57 -0.06
C PHE A 262 -10.03 -13.79 -0.04
N PRO A 263 -9.57 -15.00 -0.38
CA PRO A 263 -10.43 -16.14 -0.71
C PRO A 263 -11.31 -16.63 0.45
N THR A 264 -11.01 -16.28 1.70
CA THR A 264 -11.79 -16.69 2.87
C THR A 264 -12.76 -15.63 3.38
N VAL A 265 -12.71 -14.41 2.84
CA VAL A 265 -13.53 -13.29 3.31
C VAL A 265 -14.00 -12.41 2.16
N VAL A 266 -15.17 -11.80 2.31
CA VAL A 266 -15.67 -10.78 1.38
C VAL A 266 -14.98 -9.43 1.62
N SER A 267 -14.78 -9.10 2.90
CA SER A 267 -14.10 -7.88 3.36
C SER A 267 -13.02 -8.30 4.36
N PRO A 268 -11.74 -7.93 4.14
CA PRO A 268 -10.65 -8.28 5.05
C PRO A 268 -10.56 -7.34 6.26
N ASN A 269 -11.71 -7.01 6.84
CA ASN A 269 -11.82 -6.10 7.98
C ASN A 269 -11.89 -6.91 9.29
N PRO A 270 -10.88 -6.86 10.18
CA PRO A 270 -10.87 -7.59 11.43
C PRO A 270 -11.96 -7.14 12.43
N GLU A 271 -12.62 -6.01 12.19
CA GLU A 271 -13.78 -5.60 12.98
C GLU A 271 -15.07 -6.35 12.60
N GLU A 272 -15.07 -7.05 11.46
CA GLU A 272 -16.21 -7.83 11.00
C GLU A 272 -16.15 -9.25 11.53
N PRO A 273 -17.21 -9.75 12.23
CA PRO A 273 -17.21 -11.12 12.77
C PRO A 273 -16.94 -12.20 11.72
N ALA A 274 -17.36 -11.99 10.48
CA ALA A 274 -17.14 -12.91 9.37
C ALA A 274 -15.64 -13.07 9.04
N ALA A 275 -14.86 -12.00 9.15
CA ALA A 275 -13.40 -12.04 8.88
C ALA A 275 -12.64 -12.81 9.97
N LEU A 276 -13.16 -12.81 11.21
CA LEU A 276 -12.57 -13.50 12.36
C LEU A 276 -13.06 -14.95 12.52
N ALA A 277 -14.03 -15.41 11.74
CA ALA A 277 -14.70 -16.68 11.97
C ALA A 277 -13.72 -17.86 12.07
N LEU A 278 -12.78 -18.00 11.14
CA LEU A 278 -11.77 -19.05 11.14
C LEU A 278 -10.83 -18.98 12.35
N ALA A 279 -10.41 -17.78 12.73
CA ALA A 279 -9.54 -17.59 13.89
C ALA A 279 -10.25 -17.93 15.21
N VAL A 280 -11.53 -17.58 15.34
CA VAL A 280 -12.37 -17.92 16.49
C VAL A 280 -12.63 -19.43 16.56
N GLU A 281 -12.86 -20.08 15.42
CA GLU A 281 -12.99 -21.55 15.35
C GLU A 281 -11.68 -22.22 15.77
N LYS A 282 -10.55 -21.78 15.24
CA LYS A 282 -9.21 -22.26 15.62
C LYS A 282 -8.94 -22.07 17.11
N ALA A 283 -9.35 -20.96 17.70
CA ALA A 283 -9.19 -20.70 19.13
C ALA A 283 -9.99 -21.69 19.98
N LYS A 284 -11.22 -22.03 19.57
CA LYS A 284 -12.05 -23.04 20.25
C LYS A 284 -11.46 -24.45 20.13
N GLU A 285 -10.94 -24.83 18.97
CA GLU A 285 -10.29 -26.11 18.72
C GLU A 285 -9.05 -26.33 19.60
N THR A 286 -8.28 -25.25 19.80
CA THR A 286 -6.99 -25.31 20.51
C THR A 286 -7.06 -24.88 21.97
N ASP A 287 -8.24 -24.48 22.44
CA ASP A 287 -8.44 -23.88 23.76
C ASP A 287 -7.51 -22.67 23.95
N ALA A 288 -7.51 -21.76 22.98
CA ALA A 288 -6.66 -20.57 23.00
C ALA A 288 -7.29 -19.47 23.84
N GLU A 289 -6.42 -18.70 24.50
CA GLU A 289 -6.80 -17.67 25.47
C GLU A 289 -6.98 -16.30 24.79
N LEU A 290 -6.36 -16.10 23.61
CA LEU A 290 -6.39 -14.83 22.89
C LEU A 290 -6.46 -15.06 21.38
N VAL A 291 -7.26 -14.23 20.69
CA VAL A 291 -7.28 -14.13 19.23
C VAL A 291 -6.81 -12.75 18.85
N LEU A 292 -5.84 -12.68 17.97
CA LEU A 292 -5.34 -11.45 17.33
C LEU A 292 -5.56 -11.52 15.83
N ALA A 293 -5.92 -10.42 15.24
CA ALA A 293 -6.05 -10.28 13.79
C ALA A 293 -5.52 -8.93 13.33
N SER A 294 -5.05 -8.87 12.10
CA SER A 294 -4.71 -7.60 11.45
C SER A 294 -5.36 -7.52 10.07
N ASP A 295 -5.66 -6.30 9.62
CA ASP A 295 -6.09 -6.05 8.26
C ASP A 295 -4.92 -6.17 7.26
N PRO A 296 -5.15 -6.11 5.93
CA PRO A 296 -4.12 -6.39 4.94
C PRO A 296 -2.84 -5.56 5.02
N ASP A 297 -2.86 -4.33 5.50
CA ASP A 297 -1.66 -3.50 5.69
C ASP A 297 -1.24 -3.34 7.16
N ALA A 298 -1.90 -4.11 8.04
CA ALA A 298 -1.58 -4.30 9.45
C ALA A 298 -1.40 -2.98 10.25
N ASP A 299 -2.21 -1.98 9.96
CA ASP A 299 -2.33 -0.75 10.75
C ASP A 299 -3.59 -0.74 11.63
N ARG A 300 -4.36 -1.85 11.56
CA ARG A 300 -5.57 -2.08 12.35
C ARG A 300 -5.52 -3.46 12.97
#